data_75b91ceb11bed5a247d1d9f22188597b
#
_entry.id   75b91ceb11bed5a247d1d9f22188597b
#
_cell.length_a   1.000
_cell.length_b   1.000
_cell.length_c   1.000
_cell.angle_alpha   90.00
_cell.angle_beta   90.00
_cell.angle_gamma   90.00
#
_symmetry.space_group_name_H-M   'P 1'
#
loop_
_entity.id
_entity.type
_entity.pdbx_description
1 polymer ?
#
loop_
_entity_poly.entity_id
_entity_poly.type
_entity_poly.pdbx_seq_one_letter_code
_entity_poly.pdbx_strand_id
1 'polypeptide(L)'
;MAVDYQKVRKHVYRRCNDMFTAFDRRKKILLETAREFKPLAVPGLELGVEQIADGWHFDEEHRMLTTIPVQILRKSASGFLANLTSPARQWFDLLSSKNGKMEHNVELALDKLREATEKTFQRSNGYAQCYKLFEDVMWAGFGCMIVSEDKENICKFQTLRIGTYALDIGKDGLVNRVARRFAWTPEQILETFGPDWTPEFVKELVRKASTKRLEMWNLIEPNPQGFNRKFDPIEKDGVQLIDESNEYRSFYFLRGSGQNDRRHGEKAGILSVAGYTHNPIIAPRLDYEHGDVYGMGRGIEGVYNARGVQTFKADELRIDGVRAQQPVVAVGDFKNRIQLGRKGVNITKQGDQVKDKVVPIFHTLPDASDTRQCLLESKEELEQLFYVDAFAIIDSQKNNPGVKTATEIEYLKTENLAKLGAITINLNIEMLEPMVRTVCKYTYEHDERTLTDEHRQTLEEAGVLSGLEIEYVSQIALAQKAGALTSVQQYIAFAGQLAGMKQDPTDNPADLLDTDATLKLVGQMLNVPEVVNKNEKDVAKKRDAISKAAANQQQMVETNALVDAAKNIGEIPIDNSHVGGALAEGLK
;
A
#
# COMPACT_ATOMS: atom_id res chain seq x y z
N MET A 1 17.88 -38.93 14.86
CA MET A 1 16.66 -39.71 14.58
C MET A 1 16.13 -39.31 13.23
N ALA A 2 15.56 -40.24 12.44
CA ALA A 2 14.98 -39.90 11.16
C ALA A 2 13.67 -39.12 11.36
N VAL A 3 13.41 -38.13 10.52
CA VAL A 3 12.18 -37.32 10.54
C VAL A 3 10.98 -38.18 10.21
N ASP A 4 9.96 -38.20 11.08
CA ASP A 4 8.68 -38.86 10.78
C ASP A 4 7.78 -37.92 9.96
N TYR A 5 7.97 -37.94 8.64
CA TYR A 5 7.21 -37.11 7.72
C TYR A 5 5.68 -37.39 7.74
N GLN A 6 5.24 -38.56 8.19
CA GLN A 6 3.82 -38.85 8.32
C GLN A 6 3.18 -38.06 9.46
N LYS A 7 3.86 -37.94 10.60
CA LYS A 7 3.39 -37.09 11.71
C LYS A 7 3.38 -35.63 11.31
N VAL A 8 4.45 -35.14 10.66
CA VAL A 8 4.53 -33.76 10.15
C VAL A 8 3.35 -33.47 9.25
N ARG A 9 3.11 -34.32 8.23
CA ARG A 9 1.99 -34.16 7.31
C ARG A 9 0.65 -34.15 8.00
N LYS A 10 0.40 -35.08 8.92
CA LYS A 10 -0.87 -35.16 9.66
C LYS A 10 -1.16 -33.86 10.41
N HIS A 11 -0.14 -33.29 11.03
CA HIS A 11 -0.27 -32.04 11.78
C HIS A 11 -0.53 -30.85 10.87
N VAL A 12 0.29 -30.69 9.81
CA VAL A 12 0.16 -29.60 8.83
C VAL A 12 -1.19 -29.67 8.11
N TYR A 13 -1.59 -30.88 7.68
CA TYR A 13 -2.89 -31.10 7.02
C TYR A 13 -4.07 -30.70 7.92
N ARG A 14 -4.05 -31.13 9.19
CA ARG A 14 -5.10 -30.80 10.15
C ARG A 14 -5.21 -29.29 10.33
N ARG A 15 -4.09 -28.60 10.53
CA ARG A 15 -4.04 -27.14 10.70
C ARG A 15 -4.59 -26.41 9.47
N CYS A 16 -4.16 -26.78 8.28
CA CYS A 16 -4.70 -26.22 7.04
C CYS A 16 -6.21 -26.45 6.92
N ASN A 17 -6.67 -27.67 7.22
CA ASN A 17 -8.08 -28.01 7.11
C ASN A 17 -8.94 -27.21 8.09
N ASP A 18 -8.47 -27.01 9.32
CA ASP A 18 -9.18 -26.20 10.33
C ASP A 18 -9.28 -24.73 9.88
N MET A 19 -8.21 -24.16 9.33
CA MET A 19 -8.20 -22.80 8.76
C MET A 19 -9.21 -22.66 7.60
N PHE A 20 -9.20 -23.61 6.66
CA PHE A 20 -10.16 -23.57 5.54
C PHE A 20 -11.61 -23.79 5.99
N THR A 21 -11.85 -24.62 6.98
CA THR A 21 -13.19 -24.81 7.56
C THR A 21 -13.72 -23.52 8.19
N ALA A 22 -12.84 -22.76 8.84
CA ALA A 22 -13.20 -21.44 9.38
C ALA A 22 -13.49 -20.42 8.26
N PHE A 23 -12.70 -20.42 7.19
CA PHE A 23 -12.91 -19.57 6.01
C PHE A 23 -14.21 -19.87 5.27
N ASP A 24 -14.58 -21.14 5.12
CA ASP A 24 -15.76 -21.59 4.36
C ASP A 24 -17.08 -21.00 4.91
N ARG A 25 -17.11 -20.61 6.18
CA ARG A 25 -18.28 -19.93 6.78
C ARG A 25 -18.57 -18.58 6.13
N ARG A 26 -17.56 -17.89 5.62
CA ARG A 26 -17.68 -16.58 4.94
C ARG A 26 -17.84 -16.70 3.42
N LYS A 27 -17.59 -17.88 2.87
CA LYS A 27 -17.54 -18.12 1.42
C LYS A 27 -18.81 -17.65 0.70
N LYS A 28 -20.00 -17.87 1.29
CA LYS A 28 -21.28 -17.52 0.67
C LYS A 28 -21.40 -16.01 0.45
N ILE A 29 -21.16 -15.21 1.48
CA ILE A 29 -21.27 -13.74 1.38
C ILE A 29 -20.19 -13.17 0.45
N LEU A 30 -18.98 -13.71 0.48
CA LEU A 30 -17.90 -13.32 -0.43
C LEU A 30 -18.25 -13.63 -1.88
N LEU A 31 -18.89 -14.77 -2.16
CA LEU A 31 -19.31 -15.12 -3.51
C LEU A 31 -20.37 -14.16 -4.04
N GLU A 32 -21.36 -13.82 -3.21
CA GLU A 32 -22.39 -12.84 -3.56
C GLU A 32 -21.79 -11.46 -3.86
N THR A 33 -20.85 -11.02 -3.05
CA THR A 33 -20.17 -9.73 -3.22
C THR A 33 -19.25 -9.74 -4.43
N ALA A 34 -18.51 -10.84 -4.65
CA ALA A 34 -17.59 -10.97 -5.77
C ALA A 34 -18.30 -10.88 -7.13
N ARG A 35 -19.52 -11.43 -7.22
CA ARG A 35 -20.32 -11.36 -8.45
C ARG A 35 -20.62 -9.93 -8.88
N GLU A 36 -20.80 -9.01 -7.92
CA GLU A 36 -21.10 -7.60 -8.20
C GLU A 36 -19.84 -6.74 -8.42
N PHE A 37 -18.82 -6.94 -7.59
CA PHE A 37 -17.66 -6.03 -7.57
C PHE A 37 -16.41 -6.60 -8.25
N LYS A 38 -16.14 -7.89 -8.11
CA LYS A 38 -14.93 -8.54 -8.66
C LYS A 38 -15.21 -9.92 -9.25
N PRO A 39 -15.89 -10.01 -10.41
CA PRO A 39 -16.24 -11.29 -11.03
C PRO A 39 -15.04 -12.22 -11.26
N LEU A 40 -13.84 -11.65 -11.42
CA LEU A 40 -12.59 -12.40 -11.53
C LEU A 40 -12.27 -13.27 -10.30
N ALA A 41 -12.80 -12.93 -9.12
CA ALA A 41 -12.58 -13.69 -7.90
C ALA A 41 -13.52 -14.91 -7.78
N VAL A 42 -14.67 -14.91 -8.47
CA VAL A 42 -15.71 -15.96 -8.41
C VAL A 42 -15.14 -17.36 -8.61
N PRO A 43 -14.33 -17.66 -9.67
CA PRO A 43 -13.80 -19.00 -9.85
C PRO A 43 -12.93 -19.48 -8.68
N GLY A 44 -12.15 -18.59 -8.07
CA GLY A 44 -11.34 -18.92 -6.90
C GLY A 44 -12.19 -19.29 -5.68
N LEU A 45 -13.29 -18.56 -5.47
CA LEU A 45 -14.24 -18.83 -4.40
C LEU A 45 -15.03 -20.13 -4.64
N GLU A 46 -15.49 -20.39 -5.86
CA GLU A 46 -16.26 -21.60 -6.18
C GLU A 46 -15.39 -22.86 -6.11
N LEU A 47 -14.26 -22.86 -6.77
CA LEU A 47 -13.36 -24.01 -6.83
C LEU A 47 -12.55 -24.20 -5.54
N GLY A 48 -12.25 -23.11 -4.83
CA GLY A 48 -11.41 -23.13 -3.63
C GLY A 48 -9.95 -23.49 -3.88
N VAL A 49 -9.52 -23.49 -5.14
CA VAL A 49 -8.16 -23.84 -5.59
C VAL A 49 -7.72 -22.86 -6.66
N GLU A 50 -6.48 -22.38 -6.58
CA GLU A 50 -5.89 -21.56 -7.62
C GLU A 50 -5.56 -22.48 -8.82
N GLN A 51 -6.45 -22.48 -9.80
CA GLN A 51 -6.22 -23.12 -11.10
C GLN A 51 -6.07 -22.04 -12.17
N ILE A 52 -5.31 -22.32 -13.20
CA ILE A 52 -5.42 -21.59 -14.45
C ILE A 52 -6.77 -22.03 -15.03
N ALA A 53 -7.76 -21.12 -14.99
CA ALA A 53 -9.08 -21.42 -15.50
C ALA A 53 -8.98 -21.70 -17.01
N ASP A 54 -9.36 -22.90 -17.41
CA ASP A 54 -9.59 -23.23 -18.81
C ASP A 54 -10.89 -22.54 -19.25
N GLY A 55 -10.77 -21.30 -19.70
CA GLY A 55 -11.88 -20.51 -20.20
C GLY A 55 -12.70 -19.76 -19.14
N TRP A 56 -13.16 -18.59 -19.52
CA TRP A 56 -14.10 -17.79 -18.76
C TRP A 56 -15.50 -18.31 -19.03
N HIS A 57 -16.07 -19.06 -18.09
CA HIS A 57 -17.50 -19.31 -18.11
C HIS A 57 -18.20 -18.20 -17.34
N PHE A 58 -18.71 -17.22 -18.08
CA PHE A 58 -19.74 -16.32 -17.53
C PHE A 58 -21.02 -17.13 -17.46
N ASP A 59 -21.49 -17.36 -16.25
CA ASP A 59 -22.80 -17.92 -16.01
C ASP A 59 -23.84 -16.94 -16.57
N GLU A 60 -24.68 -17.39 -17.53
CA GLU A 60 -25.67 -16.52 -18.17
C GLU A 60 -26.63 -15.91 -17.16
N GLU A 61 -26.91 -16.61 -16.05
CA GLU A 61 -27.77 -16.16 -14.97
C GLU A 61 -27.19 -14.97 -14.19
N HIS A 62 -25.86 -14.76 -14.19
CA HIS A 62 -25.17 -13.71 -13.45
C HIS A 62 -24.48 -12.68 -14.36
N ARG A 63 -25.04 -12.49 -15.56
CA ARG A 63 -24.50 -11.51 -16.51
C ARG A 63 -24.74 -10.09 -16.00
N MET A 64 -23.64 -9.36 -15.75
CA MET A 64 -23.73 -7.96 -15.34
C MET A 64 -24.29 -7.09 -16.46
N LEU A 65 -25.30 -6.30 -16.14
CA LEU A 65 -25.91 -5.31 -17.06
C LEU A 65 -25.10 -4.01 -17.08
N THR A 66 -24.48 -3.67 -15.97
CA THR A 66 -23.60 -2.49 -15.85
C THR A 66 -22.35 -2.80 -15.07
N THR A 67 -21.25 -2.16 -15.48
CA THR A 67 -19.94 -2.31 -14.82
C THR A 67 -19.68 -1.25 -13.75
N ILE A 68 -20.69 -0.46 -13.37
CA ILE A 68 -20.54 0.64 -12.38
C ILE A 68 -19.89 0.17 -11.08
N PRO A 69 -20.34 -0.92 -10.40
CA PRO A 69 -19.73 -1.36 -9.16
C PRO A 69 -18.24 -1.74 -9.32
N VAL A 70 -17.91 -2.42 -10.42
CA VAL A 70 -16.51 -2.81 -10.73
C VAL A 70 -15.64 -1.57 -10.98
N GLN A 71 -16.17 -0.56 -11.66
CA GLN A 71 -15.43 0.70 -11.91
C GLN A 71 -15.20 1.49 -10.62
N ILE A 72 -16.18 1.52 -9.72
CA ILE A 72 -16.07 2.16 -8.41
C ILE A 72 -14.97 1.48 -7.58
N LEU A 73 -14.95 0.16 -7.50
CA LEU A 73 -13.90 -0.60 -6.83
C LEU A 73 -12.50 -0.26 -7.41
N ARG A 74 -12.36 -0.26 -8.74
CA ARG A 74 -11.09 0.05 -9.40
C ARG A 74 -10.63 1.49 -9.16
N LYS A 75 -11.56 2.46 -9.18
CA LYS A 75 -11.25 3.86 -8.86
C LYS A 75 -10.77 3.99 -7.41
N SER A 76 -11.45 3.33 -6.47
CA SER A 76 -11.05 3.30 -5.07
C SER A 76 -9.64 2.72 -4.89
N ALA A 77 -9.37 1.54 -5.43
CA ALA A 77 -8.05 0.90 -5.37
C ALA A 77 -6.95 1.77 -6.01
N SER A 78 -7.24 2.43 -7.14
CA SER A 78 -6.31 3.38 -7.77
C SER A 78 -6.06 4.60 -6.89
N GLY A 79 -7.09 5.09 -6.20
CA GLY A 79 -6.98 6.19 -5.24
C GLY A 79 -6.08 5.83 -4.06
N PHE A 80 -6.25 4.65 -3.47
CA PHE A 80 -5.37 4.16 -2.41
C PHE A 80 -3.93 3.98 -2.89
N LEU A 81 -3.71 3.38 -4.06
CA LEU A 81 -2.36 3.22 -4.63
C LEU A 81 -1.69 4.58 -4.84
N ALA A 82 -2.39 5.55 -5.42
CA ALA A 82 -1.83 6.86 -5.73
C ALA A 82 -1.50 7.69 -4.47
N ASN A 83 -2.25 7.50 -3.38
CA ASN A 83 -2.10 8.30 -2.17
C ASN A 83 -1.21 7.63 -1.11
N LEU A 84 -1.20 6.29 -1.00
CA LEU A 84 -0.41 5.57 0.00
C LEU A 84 0.90 5.02 -0.53
N THR A 85 0.93 4.48 -1.76
CA THR A 85 2.09 3.78 -2.33
C THR A 85 2.37 4.26 -3.75
N SER A 86 2.51 5.57 -3.94
CA SER A 86 2.70 6.15 -5.27
C SER A 86 4.07 5.76 -5.87
N PRO A 87 4.12 5.16 -7.06
CA PRO A 87 5.38 4.86 -7.73
C PRO A 87 6.12 6.11 -8.23
N ALA A 88 5.44 7.26 -8.29
CA ALA A 88 6.00 8.52 -8.81
C ALA A 88 6.58 9.43 -7.73
N ARG A 89 6.41 9.09 -6.46
CA ARG A 89 6.84 9.91 -5.32
C ARG A 89 7.37 9.02 -4.21
N GLN A 90 8.27 9.59 -3.40
CA GLN A 90 8.63 9.00 -2.13
C GLN A 90 7.39 8.92 -1.23
N TRP A 91 7.11 7.75 -0.68
CA TRP A 91 5.94 7.50 0.16
C TRP A 91 6.29 6.93 1.54
N PHE A 92 7.55 6.61 1.79
CA PHE A 92 8.07 6.25 3.10
C PHE A 92 9.46 6.84 3.32
N ASP A 93 9.84 6.97 4.57
CA ASP A 93 11.18 7.31 5.02
C ASP A 93 11.64 6.35 6.11
N LEU A 94 12.95 6.19 6.26
CA LEU A 94 13.55 5.30 7.23
C LEU A 94 14.23 6.13 8.32
N LEU A 95 13.75 5.97 9.55
CA LEU A 95 14.27 6.66 10.72
C LEU A 95 14.85 5.64 11.71
N SER A 96 15.78 6.10 12.54
CA SER A 96 16.28 5.29 13.65
C SER A 96 15.57 5.64 14.93
N SER A 97 15.09 4.62 15.66
CA SER A 97 14.44 4.77 16.97
C SER A 97 15.40 5.24 18.09
N LYS A 98 16.69 5.37 17.83
CA LYS A 98 17.63 5.84 18.85
C LYS A 98 17.48 7.35 19.05
N ASN A 99 16.86 7.76 20.17
CA ASN A 99 16.77 9.12 20.64
C ASN A 99 18.18 9.72 20.87
N GLY A 100 18.74 10.39 19.89
CA GLY A 100 20.02 11.08 20.00
C GLY A 100 20.38 11.74 18.66
N LYS A 101 21.27 12.74 18.67
CA LYS A 101 21.85 13.28 17.43
C LYS A 101 22.54 12.13 16.69
N MET A 102 21.93 11.66 15.60
CA MET A 102 22.59 10.67 14.74
C MET A 102 23.84 11.28 14.09
N GLU A 103 24.85 10.46 13.91
CA GLU A 103 25.98 10.87 13.08
C GLU A 103 25.50 11.00 11.63
N HIS A 104 25.91 12.06 10.97
CA HIS A 104 25.54 12.35 9.59
C HIS A 104 25.81 11.18 8.62
N ASN A 105 26.83 10.36 8.88
CA ASN A 105 27.14 9.18 8.08
C ASN A 105 26.06 8.09 8.19
N VAL A 106 25.43 7.96 9.35
CA VAL A 106 24.32 7.01 9.58
C VAL A 106 23.05 7.49 8.85
N GLU A 107 22.78 8.81 8.89
CA GLU A 107 21.67 9.42 8.15
C GLU A 107 21.83 9.21 6.64
N LEU A 108 23.05 9.43 6.10
CA LEU A 108 23.34 9.17 4.69
C LEU A 108 23.20 7.68 4.32
N ALA A 109 23.63 6.77 5.20
CA ALA A 109 23.50 5.34 4.95
C ALA A 109 22.04 4.89 4.97
N LEU A 110 21.19 5.46 5.85
CA LEU A 110 19.73 5.24 5.86
C LEU A 110 19.05 5.76 4.59
N ASP A 111 19.41 6.98 4.14
CA ASP A 111 18.92 7.52 2.87
C ASP A 111 19.28 6.62 1.68
N LYS A 112 20.47 6.04 1.68
CA LYS A 112 20.89 5.09 0.64
C LYS A 112 20.11 3.78 0.71
N LEU A 113 19.84 3.26 1.91
CA LEU A 113 19.00 2.07 2.10
C LEU A 113 17.57 2.34 1.64
N ARG A 114 17.00 3.52 1.95
CA ARG A 114 15.67 3.94 1.48
C ARG A 114 15.63 4.00 -0.05
N GLU A 115 16.62 4.67 -0.69
CA GLU A 115 16.72 4.77 -2.15
C GLU A 115 16.82 3.38 -2.80
N ALA A 116 17.62 2.47 -2.22
CA ALA A 116 17.73 1.09 -2.67
C ALA A 116 16.41 0.33 -2.56
N THR A 117 15.70 0.50 -1.44
CA THR A 117 14.40 -0.12 -1.20
C THR A 117 13.35 0.38 -2.20
N GLU A 118 13.28 1.68 -2.46
CA GLU A 118 12.40 2.24 -3.50
C GLU A 118 12.70 1.68 -4.90
N LYS A 119 13.99 1.57 -5.26
CA LYS A 119 14.39 0.94 -6.52
C LYS A 119 13.99 -0.53 -6.60
N THR A 120 14.03 -1.25 -5.49
CA THR A 120 13.57 -2.64 -5.41
C THR A 120 12.06 -2.73 -5.69
N PHE A 121 11.24 -1.84 -5.10
CA PHE A 121 9.81 -1.77 -5.44
C PHE A 121 9.55 -1.43 -6.91
N GLN A 122 10.34 -0.52 -7.50
CA GLN A 122 10.18 -0.12 -8.90
C GLN A 122 10.59 -1.21 -9.89
N ARG A 123 11.65 -1.97 -9.59
CA ARG A 123 12.14 -3.07 -10.44
C ARG A 123 11.29 -4.32 -10.34
N SER A 124 10.73 -4.57 -9.17
CA SER A 124 9.88 -5.71 -8.91
C SER A 124 8.44 -5.47 -9.39
N ASN A 125 7.59 -6.47 -9.20
CA ASN A 125 6.16 -6.37 -9.48
C ASN A 125 5.35 -5.77 -8.31
N GLY A 126 6.00 -5.11 -7.32
CA GLY A 126 5.42 -4.68 -6.07
C GLY A 126 4.16 -3.82 -6.25
N TYR A 127 4.27 -2.71 -6.98
CA TYR A 127 3.13 -1.80 -7.19
C TYR A 127 1.93 -2.44 -7.89
N ALA A 128 2.17 -3.34 -8.85
CA ALA A 128 1.09 -4.06 -9.52
C ALA A 128 0.37 -5.02 -8.58
N GLN A 129 1.08 -5.62 -7.64
CA GLN A 129 0.50 -6.51 -6.63
C GLN A 129 -0.18 -5.72 -5.50
N CYS A 130 0.35 -4.56 -5.10
CA CYS A 130 -0.30 -3.65 -4.17
C CYS A 130 -1.67 -3.19 -4.70
N TYR A 131 -1.78 -2.85 -5.98
CA TYR A 131 -3.07 -2.50 -6.59
C TYR A 131 -4.11 -3.60 -6.42
N LYS A 132 -3.74 -4.87 -6.71
CA LYS A 132 -4.63 -6.01 -6.53
C LYS A 132 -5.00 -6.24 -5.06
N LEU A 133 -4.04 -6.01 -4.16
CA LEU A 133 -4.26 -6.14 -2.72
C LEU A 133 -5.25 -5.07 -2.22
N PHE A 134 -5.12 -3.81 -2.68
CA PHE A 134 -6.10 -2.77 -2.38
C PHE A 134 -7.49 -3.10 -2.92
N GLU A 135 -7.61 -3.62 -4.15
CA GLU A 135 -8.90 -4.12 -4.63
C GLU A 135 -9.47 -5.16 -3.67
N ASP A 136 -8.68 -6.17 -3.25
CA ASP A 136 -9.15 -7.25 -2.39
C ASP A 136 -9.58 -6.75 -1.01
N VAL A 137 -8.80 -5.87 -0.39
CA VAL A 137 -9.13 -5.26 0.90
C VAL A 137 -10.44 -4.45 0.81
N MET A 138 -10.63 -3.69 -0.26
CA MET A 138 -11.82 -2.85 -0.39
C MET A 138 -13.10 -3.63 -0.59
N TRP A 139 -13.11 -4.68 -1.43
CA TRP A 139 -14.36 -5.43 -1.64
C TRP A 139 -14.62 -6.50 -0.59
N ALA A 140 -13.59 -7.24 -0.15
CA ALA A 140 -13.74 -8.37 0.76
C ALA A 140 -13.45 -8.03 2.24
N GLY A 141 -12.72 -6.92 2.49
CA GLY A 141 -12.29 -6.49 3.82
C GLY A 141 -10.97 -7.08 4.27
N PHE A 142 -10.34 -7.90 3.45
CA PHE A 142 -9.03 -8.49 3.72
C PHE A 142 -8.34 -8.87 2.42
N GLY A 143 -7.04 -8.99 2.48
CA GLY A 143 -6.22 -9.51 1.38
C GLY A 143 -5.04 -10.28 1.93
N CYS A 144 -4.29 -10.95 1.07
CA CYS A 144 -3.03 -11.59 1.44
C CYS A 144 -2.04 -11.51 0.29
N MET A 145 -0.85 -11.04 0.59
CA MET A 145 0.28 -11.00 -0.32
C MET A 145 1.47 -11.70 0.33
N ILE A 146 2.18 -12.51 -0.44
CA ILE A 146 3.43 -13.13 -0.02
C ILE A 146 4.57 -12.41 -0.70
N VAL A 147 5.58 -12.02 0.10
CA VAL A 147 6.84 -11.49 -0.38
C VAL A 147 7.90 -12.57 -0.25
N SER A 148 8.57 -12.88 -1.33
CA SER A 148 9.63 -13.87 -1.39
C SER A 148 10.88 -13.28 -2.03
N GLU A 149 12.01 -13.84 -1.70
CA GLU A 149 13.28 -13.53 -2.34
C GLU A 149 13.25 -13.90 -3.84
N ASP A 150 13.84 -13.06 -4.67
CA ASP A 150 14.00 -13.26 -6.11
C ASP A 150 15.43 -12.95 -6.56
N LYS A 151 16.04 -13.86 -7.28
CA LYS A 151 17.43 -13.75 -7.74
C LYS A 151 17.67 -12.59 -8.70
N GLU A 152 16.65 -12.20 -9.47
CA GLU A 152 16.78 -11.15 -10.49
C GLU A 152 16.44 -9.76 -9.92
N ASN A 153 15.33 -9.67 -9.15
CA ASN A 153 14.76 -8.40 -8.69
C ASN A 153 14.77 -8.23 -7.18
N ILE A 154 15.57 -9.04 -6.46
CA ILE A 154 15.67 -9.08 -4.99
C ILE A 154 14.37 -9.60 -4.35
N CYS A 155 13.21 -9.03 -4.71
CA CYS A 155 11.92 -9.42 -4.18
C CYS A 155 10.89 -9.72 -5.28
N LYS A 156 10.06 -10.73 -5.02
CA LYS A 156 8.88 -11.07 -5.80
C LYS A 156 7.65 -11.02 -4.92
N PHE A 157 6.63 -10.29 -5.37
CA PHE A 157 5.37 -10.15 -4.67
C PHE A 157 4.30 -11.01 -5.35
N GLN A 158 3.48 -11.68 -4.53
CA GLN A 158 2.37 -12.49 -5.02
C GLN A 158 1.13 -12.24 -4.18
N THR A 159 0.17 -11.49 -4.72
CA THR A 159 -1.16 -11.34 -4.12
C THR A 159 -1.97 -12.59 -4.39
N LEU A 160 -2.45 -13.24 -3.34
CA LEU A 160 -3.20 -14.48 -3.41
C LEU A 160 -4.65 -14.19 -3.77
N ARG A 161 -5.25 -15.08 -4.57
CA ARG A 161 -6.67 -14.96 -4.95
C ARG A 161 -7.56 -15.34 -3.76
N ILE A 162 -8.52 -14.49 -3.39
CA ILE A 162 -9.51 -14.79 -2.34
C ILE A 162 -10.28 -16.07 -2.72
N GLY A 163 -10.48 -16.95 -1.73
CA GLY A 163 -11.07 -18.28 -1.91
C GLY A 163 -10.05 -19.41 -2.03
N THR A 164 -8.79 -19.11 -2.39
CA THR A 164 -7.73 -20.11 -2.52
C THR A 164 -6.79 -20.17 -1.32
N TYR A 165 -6.98 -19.31 -0.35
CA TYR A 165 -6.20 -19.26 0.89
C TYR A 165 -7.08 -19.05 2.11
N ALA A 166 -6.55 -19.40 3.27
CA ALA A 166 -7.13 -19.14 4.58
C ALA A 166 -6.07 -18.55 5.50
N LEU A 167 -6.49 -17.67 6.39
CA LEU A 167 -5.64 -16.94 7.33
C LEU A 167 -5.88 -17.43 8.77
N ASP A 168 -4.90 -17.18 9.64
CA ASP A 168 -5.03 -17.33 11.08
C ASP A 168 -4.20 -16.25 11.80
N ILE A 169 -4.63 -15.87 13.00
CA ILE A 169 -4.02 -14.78 13.78
C ILE A 169 -3.13 -15.30 14.90
N GLY A 170 -2.14 -14.52 15.27
CA GLY A 170 -1.30 -14.74 16.45
C GLY A 170 -1.97 -14.25 17.73
N LYS A 171 -1.27 -14.42 18.85
CA LYS A 171 -1.67 -13.90 20.15
C LYS A 171 -1.74 -12.37 20.21
N ASP A 172 -1.01 -11.71 19.33
CA ASP A 172 -0.93 -10.28 19.13
C ASP A 172 -2.08 -9.71 18.29
N GLY A 173 -2.98 -10.59 17.82
CA GLY A 173 -4.11 -10.21 16.96
C GLY A 173 -3.75 -9.96 15.51
N LEU A 174 -2.47 -10.04 15.12
CA LEU A 174 -2.02 -9.88 13.75
C LEU A 174 -2.06 -11.22 12.99
N VAL A 175 -2.28 -11.15 11.68
CA VAL A 175 -2.22 -12.34 10.83
C VAL A 175 -0.78 -12.81 10.71
N ASN A 176 -0.52 -14.03 11.15
CA ASN A 176 0.82 -14.63 11.11
C ASN A 176 0.86 -16.01 10.48
N ARG A 177 -0.27 -16.54 9.99
CA ARG A 177 -0.32 -17.83 9.31
C ARG A 177 -1.16 -17.72 8.05
N VAL A 178 -0.72 -18.41 7.01
CA VAL A 178 -1.46 -18.55 5.75
C VAL A 178 -1.40 -19.98 5.25
N ALA A 179 -2.56 -20.54 4.94
CA ALA A 179 -2.69 -21.81 4.22
C ALA A 179 -3.24 -21.53 2.83
N ARG A 180 -2.61 -22.05 1.78
CA ARG A 180 -3.05 -21.84 0.39
C ARG A 180 -3.26 -23.19 -0.31
N ARG A 181 -4.21 -23.17 -1.28
CA ARG A 181 -4.54 -24.30 -2.17
C ARG A 181 -4.29 -23.89 -3.61
N PHE A 182 -3.54 -24.68 -4.34
CA PHE A 182 -3.26 -24.46 -5.75
C PHE A 182 -3.04 -25.78 -6.48
N ALA A 183 -3.12 -25.77 -7.80
CA ALA A 183 -2.97 -26.98 -8.62
C ALA A 183 -1.95 -26.76 -9.72
N TRP A 184 -0.92 -27.61 -9.74
CA TRP A 184 0.16 -27.59 -10.71
C TRP A 184 0.20 -28.85 -11.54
N THR A 185 0.80 -28.74 -12.73
CA THR A 185 1.09 -29.93 -13.56
C THR A 185 2.23 -30.74 -12.92
N PRO A 186 2.29 -32.07 -13.17
CA PRO A 186 3.38 -32.90 -12.65
C PRO A 186 4.77 -32.38 -13.04
N GLU A 187 4.90 -31.80 -14.24
CA GLU A 187 6.13 -31.23 -14.76
C GLU A 187 6.57 -29.99 -13.90
N GLN A 188 5.65 -29.06 -13.63
CA GLN A 188 5.90 -27.90 -12.76
C GLN A 188 6.33 -28.33 -11.35
N ILE A 189 5.73 -29.41 -10.81
CA ILE A 189 6.08 -29.94 -9.50
C ILE A 189 7.51 -30.46 -9.50
N LEU A 190 7.86 -31.26 -10.52
CA LEU A 190 9.20 -31.84 -10.64
C LEU A 190 10.29 -30.78 -10.83
N GLU A 191 10.00 -29.76 -11.66
CA GLU A 191 10.91 -28.64 -11.93
C GLU A 191 11.17 -27.81 -10.66
N THR A 192 10.11 -27.52 -9.88
CA THR A 192 10.21 -26.64 -8.71
C THR A 192 10.85 -27.35 -7.51
N PHE A 193 10.46 -28.59 -7.22
CA PHE A 193 10.89 -29.30 -6.01
C PHE A 193 12.02 -30.31 -6.22
N GLY A 194 12.35 -30.57 -7.47
CA GLY A 194 13.40 -31.53 -7.84
C GLY A 194 13.01 -33.00 -7.64
N PRO A 195 13.86 -33.93 -8.11
CA PRO A 195 13.56 -35.35 -8.08
C PRO A 195 13.54 -35.98 -6.69
N ASP A 196 14.28 -35.41 -5.73
CA ASP A 196 14.43 -36.02 -4.39
C ASP A 196 13.20 -35.81 -3.49
N TRP A 197 12.44 -34.76 -3.73
CA TRP A 197 11.22 -34.43 -3.00
C TRP A 197 9.94 -34.89 -3.73
N THR A 198 10.03 -35.12 -5.03
CA THR A 198 8.87 -35.50 -5.85
C THR A 198 8.58 -36.98 -5.74
N PRO A 199 7.36 -37.41 -5.32
CA PRO A 199 6.96 -38.80 -5.24
C PRO A 199 7.01 -39.53 -6.61
N GLU A 200 7.27 -40.83 -6.61
CA GLU A 200 7.47 -41.60 -7.83
C GLU A 200 6.23 -41.57 -8.75
N PHE A 201 5.01 -41.62 -8.21
CA PHE A 201 3.80 -41.53 -9.02
C PHE A 201 3.71 -40.22 -9.83
N VAL A 202 4.23 -39.08 -9.29
CA VAL A 202 4.29 -37.81 -10.02
C VAL A 202 5.31 -37.90 -11.15
N LYS A 203 6.48 -38.51 -10.90
CA LYS A 203 7.50 -38.74 -11.94
C LYS A 203 6.96 -39.64 -13.07
N GLU A 204 6.15 -40.65 -12.73
CA GLU A 204 5.47 -41.47 -13.75
C GLU A 204 4.48 -40.67 -14.59
N LEU A 205 3.75 -39.72 -13.97
CA LEU A 205 2.85 -38.82 -14.70
C LEU A 205 3.63 -37.89 -15.65
N VAL A 206 4.80 -37.43 -15.25
CA VAL A 206 5.70 -36.66 -16.13
C VAL A 206 6.17 -37.51 -17.30
N ARG A 207 6.62 -38.77 -17.06
CA ARG A 207 7.02 -39.69 -18.12
C ARG A 207 5.89 -40.00 -19.13
N LYS A 208 4.63 -39.95 -18.66
CA LYS A 208 3.43 -40.10 -19.48
C LYS A 208 2.95 -38.81 -20.13
N ALA A 209 3.70 -37.72 -20.01
CA ALA A 209 3.33 -36.36 -20.45
C ALA A 209 1.91 -35.93 -20.01
N SER A 210 1.53 -36.29 -18.79
CA SER A 210 0.19 -35.98 -18.25
C SER A 210 0.05 -34.52 -17.93
N THR A 211 -0.96 -33.86 -18.48
CA THR A 211 -1.34 -32.47 -18.18
C THR A 211 -2.28 -32.36 -16.97
N LYS A 212 -2.63 -33.51 -16.36
CA LYS A 212 -3.54 -33.51 -15.18
C LYS A 212 -2.92 -32.75 -14.02
N ARG A 213 -3.61 -31.72 -13.56
CA ARG A 213 -3.18 -30.91 -12.42
C ARG A 213 -3.38 -31.65 -11.11
N LEU A 214 -2.39 -31.56 -10.25
CA LEU A 214 -2.41 -32.12 -8.89
C LEU A 214 -2.62 -31.00 -7.90
N GLU A 215 -3.57 -31.17 -7.00
CA GLU A 215 -3.84 -30.20 -5.93
C GLU A 215 -2.75 -30.28 -4.86
N MET A 216 -2.22 -29.12 -4.53
CA MET A 216 -1.19 -28.95 -3.52
C MET A 216 -1.62 -27.93 -2.48
N TRP A 217 -1.12 -28.10 -1.30
CA TRP A 217 -1.31 -27.18 -0.19
C TRP A 217 0.04 -26.64 0.26
N ASN A 218 0.03 -25.38 0.68
CA ASN A 218 1.18 -24.76 1.32
C ASN A 218 0.73 -24.13 2.63
N LEU A 219 1.46 -24.36 3.70
CA LEU A 219 1.29 -23.71 4.99
C LEU A 219 2.53 -22.89 5.30
N ILE A 220 2.36 -21.61 5.56
CA ILE A 220 3.38 -20.74 6.12
C ILE A 220 2.96 -20.35 7.53
N GLU A 221 3.83 -20.54 8.49
CA GLU A 221 3.57 -20.27 9.91
C GLU A 221 4.85 -19.86 10.64
N PRO A 222 4.75 -19.14 11.80
CA PRO A 222 5.92 -18.81 12.59
C PRO A 222 6.71 -20.06 13.01
N ASN A 223 8.02 -19.96 12.94
CA ASN A 223 8.90 -21.02 13.40
C ASN A 223 9.05 -20.96 14.93
N PRO A 224 8.65 -21.99 15.69
CA PRO A 224 8.82 -22.00 17.14
C PRO A 224 10.30 -21.94 17.50
N GLN A 225 10.65 -21.05 18.45
CA GLN A 225 12.01 -20.88 18.95
C GLN A 225 12.07 -21.10 20.46
N GLY A 226 13.21 -21.53 20.96
CA GLY A 226 13.47 -21.65 22.40
C GLY A 226 12.48 -22.56 23.13
N PHE A 227 11.82 -22.04 24.18
CA PHE A 227 10.87 -22.79 25.00
C PHE A 227 9.68 -23.36 24.21
N ASN A 228 9.17 -22.63 23.25
CA ASN A 228 8.01 -23.03 22.43
C ASN A 228 8.33 -24.28 21.58
N ARG A 229 9.58 -24.49 21.17
CA ARG A 229 10.00 -25.65 20.37
C ARG A 229 9.78 -26.97 21.11
N LYS A 230 9.91 -27.01 22.43
CA LYS A 230 9.66 -28.22 23.26
C LYS A 230 8.20 -28.68 23.19
N PHE A 231 7.28 -27.79 22.88
CA PHE A 231 5.84 -28.07 22.76
C PHE A 231 5.38 -28.18 21.31
N ASP A 232 6.29 -27.98 20.34
CA ASP A 232 5.95 -28.14 18.93
C ASP A 232 5.74 -29.64 18.64
N PRO A 233 4.53 -30.03 18.19
CA PRO A 233 4.24 -31.43 17.85
C PRO A 233 5.03 -31.95 16.67
N ILE A 234 5.63 -31.06 15.87
CA ILE A 234 6.45 -31.41 14.70
C ILE A 234 7.91 -31.68 15.10
N GLU A 235 8.46 -30.87 15.98
CA GLU A 235 9.88 -30.92 16.38
C GLU A 235 10.10 -31.43 17.82
N LYS A 236 9.08 -32.06 18.39
CA LYS A 236 9.06 -32.49 19.81
C LYS A 236 10.21 -33.43 20.21
N ASP A 237 10.64 -34.27 19.31
CA ASP A 237 11.65 -35.32 19.59
C ASP A 237 13.08 -34.83 19.31
N GLY A 238 13.32 -33.51 19.26
CA GLY A 238 14.65 -32.92 19.07
C GLY A 238 15.18 -33.00 17.63
N VAL A 239 14.33 -33.36 16.69
CA VAL A 239 14.66 -33.31 15.26
C VAL A 239 14.34 -31.90 14.74
N GLN A 240 15.39 -31.15 14.40
CA GLN A 240 15.26 -29.82 13.80
C GLN A 240 14.99 -29.96 12.31
N LEU A 241 13.82 -29.48 11.86
CA LEU A 241 13.44 -29.49 10.44
C LEU A 241 13.92 -28.26 9.69
N ILE A 242 13.97 -27.13 10.39
CA ILE A 242 14.29 -25.81 9.85
C ILE A 242 15.25 -25.11 10.80
N ASP A 243 16.18 -24.35 10.25
CA ASP A 243 17.17 -23.60 11.01
C ASP A 243 16.49 -22.60 11.97
N GLU A 244 17.09 -22.39 13.14
CA GLU A 244 16.62 -21.45 14.18
C GLU A 244 16.67 -20.00 13.71
N SER A 245 17.55 -19.69 12.77
CA SER A 245 17.67 -18.36 12.16
C SER A 245 16.43 -17.93 11.39
N ASN A 246 15.61 -18.88 10.93
CA ASN A 246 14.39 -18.57 10.20
C ASN A 246 13.25 -18.19 11.13
N GLU A 247 12.64 -17.02 10.91
CA GLU A 247 11.46 -16.55 11.65
C GLU A 247 10.19 -17.35 11.30
N TYR A 248 10.06 -17.80 10.05
CA TYR A 248 8.90 -18.52 9.52
C TYR A 248 9.31 -19.83 8.88
N ARG A 249 8.37 -20.78 8.88
CA ARG A 249 8.51 -22.08 8.20
C ARG A 249 7.40 -22.29 7.18
N SER A 250 7.73 -22.98 6.10
CA SER A 250 6.83 -23.24 4.97
C SER A 250 6.85 -24.73 4.63
N PHE A 251 5.66 -25.31 4.50
CA PHE A 251 5.45 -26.71 4.15
C PHE A 251 4.65 -26.79 2.84
N TYR A 252 5.21 -27.43 1.83
CA TYR A 252 4.51 -27.78 0.60
C TYR A 252 4.19 -29.26 0.59
N PHE A 253 2.93 -29.61 0.33
CA PHE A 253 2.54 -31.02 0.29
C PHE A 253 1.38 -31.26 -0.68
N LEU A 254 1.32 -32.49 -1.20
CA LEU A 254 0.25 -32.93 -2.09
C LEU A 254 -1.01 -33.27 -1.30
N ARG A 255 -2.18 -32.80 -1.76
CA ARG A 255 -3.45 -33.26 -1.26
C ARG A 255 -3.70 -34.66 -1.80
N GLY A 256 -3.64 -35.68 -0.97
CA GLY A 256 -3.96 -37.05 -1.34
C GLY A 256 -5.36 -37.43 -0.86
N SER A 257 -5.91 -38.53 -1.37
CA SER A 257 -7.20 -39.09 -1.03
C SER A 257 -7.32 -39.67 0.40
N GLY A 258 -6.32 -39.47 1.25
CA GLY A 258 -6.30 -39.89 2.64
C GLY A 258 -4.99 -39.59 3.34
N GLN A 259 -5.02 -39.63 4.69
CA GLN A 259 -3.84 -39.37 5.54
C GLN A 259 -2.70 -40.41 5.33
N ASN A 260 -3.02 -41.59 4.78
CA ASN A 260 -2.11 -42.73 4.62
C ASN A 260 -2.03 -43.21 3.17
N ASP A 261 -2.08 -42.32 2.20
CA ASP A 261 -1.94 -42.73 0.78
C ASP A 261 -0.50 -43.22 0.51
N ARG A 262 -0.33 -44.54 0.37
CA ARG A 262 0.98 -45.19 0.12
C ARG A 262 1.69 -44.67 -1.13
N ARG A 263 0.96 -44.03 -2.06
CA ARG A 263 1.52 -43.42 -3.27
C ARG A 263 2.41 -42.20 -2.97
N HIS A 264 2.31 -41.62 -1.80
CA HIS A 264 3.11 -40.44 -1.40
C HIS A 264 4.57 -40.75 -1.03
N GLY A 265 4.97 -42.04 -0.97
CA GLY A 265 6.34 -42.45 -0.68
C GLY A 265 6.79 -42.17 0.76
N GLU A 266 8.09 -42.26 1.02
CA GLU A 266 8.71 -42.10 2.34
C GLU A 266 8.49 -40.73 2.95
N LYS A 267 8.48 -39.66 2.14
CA LYS A 267 8.25 -38.28 2.59
C LYS A 267 6.76 -37.93 2.74
N ALA A 268 5.88 -38.93 2.71
CA ALA A 268 4.44 -38.79 2.92
C ALA A 268 3.77 -37.71 2.02
N GLY A 269 4.31 -37.43 0.83
CA GLY A 269 3.83 -36.42 -0.10
C GLY A 269 4.19 -34.98 0.28
N ILE A 270 5.10 -34.78 1.22
CA ILE A 270 5.72 -33.48 1.48
C ILE A 270 6.71 -33.22 0.36
N LEU A 271 6.56 -32.07 -0.31
CA LEU A 271 7.34 -31.65 -1.48
C LEU A 271 8.48 -30.71 -1.11
N SER A 272 8.31 -29.96 -0.03
CA SER A 272 9.34 -29.06 0.47
C SER A 272 9.07 -28.68 1.93
N VAL A 273 10.16 -28.52 2.65
CA VAL A 273 10.19 -27.91 3.98
C VAL A 273 11.25 -26.81 3.89
N ALA A 274 10.84 -25.55 3.96
CA ALA A 274 11.70 -24.38 3.80
C ALA A 274 11.45 -23.36 4.92
N GLY A 275 12.43 -22.51 5.19
CA GLY A 275 12.31 -21.38 6.10
C GLY A 275 12.32 -20.06 5.37
N TYR A 276 11.74 -19.03 6.01
CA TYR A 276 11.92 -17.63 5.64
C TYR A 276 12.63 -16.92 6.77
N THR A 277 13.68 -16.18 6.46
CA THR A 277 14.43 -15.38 7.43
C THR A 277 13.59 -14.24 8.01
N HIS A 278 12.62 -13.75 7.24
CA HIS A 278 11.74 -12.65 7.61
C HIS A 278 10.27 -13.04 7.40
N ASN A 279 9.35 -12.23 7.96
CA ASN A 279 7.92 -12.45 7.76
C ASN A 279 7.52 -12.26 6.29
N PRO A 280 7.13 -13.31 5.56
CA PRO A 280 6.74 -13.19 4.17
C PRO A 280 5.27 -12.80 3.99
N ILE A 281 4.46 -12.80 5.08
CA ILE A 281 3.00 -12.64 5.03
C ILE A 281 2.64 -11.17 5.23
N ILE A 282 1.92 -10.61 4.28
CA ILE A 282 1.33 -9.28 4.35
C ILE A 282 -0.16 -9.47 4.13
N ALA A 283 -0.95 -9.31 5.19
CA ALA A 283 -2.36 -9.62 5.19
C ALA A 283 -3.20 -8.53 5.87
N PRO A 284 -3.39 -7.38 5.18
CA PRO A 284 -4.19 -6.28 5.69
C PRO A 284 -5.66 -6.64 5.81
N ARG A 285 -6.29 -6.09 6.84
CA ARG A 285 -7.72 -6.16 7.12
C ARG A 285 -8.29 -4.74 7.21
N LEU A 286 -9.52 -4.57 6.74
CA LEU A 286 -10.17 -3.25 6.78
C LEU A 286 -10.78 -3.04 8.17
N ASP A 287 -12.04 -3.34 8.35
CA ASP A 287 -12.73 -3.18 9.62
C ASP A 287 -12.86 -4.55 10.30
N TYR A 288 -12.33 -4.68 11.51
CA TYR A 288 -12.35 -5.94 12.26
C TYR A 288 -12.40 -5.69 13.77
N GLU A 289 -13.02 -6.61 14.49
CA GLU A 289 -13.02 -6.63 15.93
C GLU A 289 -11.86 -7.48 16.48
N HIS A 290 -11.48 -7.24 17.72
CA HIS A 290 -10.41 -8.02 18.35
C HIS A 290 -10.75 -9.52 18.37
N GLY A 291 -9.86 -10.33 17.81
CA GLY A 291 -10.04 -11.78 17.66
C GLY A 291 -10.62 -12.21 16.30
N ASP A 292 -11.05 -11.28 15.46
CA ASP A 292 -11.47 -11.61 14.10
C ASP A 292 -10.24 -11.87 13.21
N VAL A 293 -10.31 -12.97 12.45
CA VAL A 293 -9.28 -13.32 11.46
C VAL A 293 -9.45 -12.50 10.19
N TYR A 294 -10.68 -12.16 9.82
CA TYR A 294 -11.02 -11.50 8.57
C TYR A 294 -11.77 -10.21 8.85
N GLY A 295 -11.42 -9.16 8.15
CA GLY A 295 -12.12 -7.88 8.19
C GLY A 295 -13.44 -7.88 7.42
N MET A 296 -14.15 -6.77 7.47
CA MET A 296 -15.37 -6.47 6.71
C MET A 296 -15.06 -5.43 5.64
N GLY A 297 -15.35 -5.76 4.39
CA GLY A 297 -15.07 -4.89 3.24
C GLY A 297 -16.25 -4.03 2.85
N ARG A 298 -15.96 -2.90 2.22
CA ARG A 298 -16.99 -2.00 1.69
C ARG A 298 -17.86 -2.66 0.63
N GLY A 299 -17.32 -3.66 -0.10
CA GLY A 299 -18.12 -4.46 -1.02
C GLY A 299 -19.21 -5.28 -0.33
N ILE A 300 -18.93 -5.84 0.88
CA ILE A 300 -19.91 -6.59 1.65
C ILE A 300 -21.02 -5.67 2.14
N GLU A 301 -20.67 -4.46 2.61
CA GLU A 301 -21.65 -3.46 3.04
C GLU A 301 -22.50 -2.94 1.88
N GLY A 302 -21.88 -2.70 0.74
CA GLY A 302 -22.51 -2.12 -0.45
C GLY A 302 -23.16 -3.12 -1.41
N VAL A 303 -23.20 -4.43 -1.09
CA VAL A 303 -23.70 -5.46 -2.03
C VAL A 303 -25.16 -5.24 -2.46
N TYR A 304 -26.00 -4.75 -1.56
CA TYR A 304 -27.41 -4.47 -1.87
C TYR A 304 -27.54 -3.25 -2.78
N ASN A 305 -26.76 -2.20 -2.58
CA ASN A 305 -26.72 -1.02 -3.45
C ASN A 305 -26.21 -1.39 -4.83
N ALA A 306 -25.18 -2.26 -4.93
CA ALA A 306 -24.68 -2.76 -6.19
C ALA A 306 -25.74 -3.56 -6.97
N ARG A 307 -26.51 -4.43 -6.28
CA ARG A 307 -27.65 -5.12 -6.88
C ARG A 307 -28.74 -4.16 -7.30
N GLY A 308 -29.01 -3.12 -6.51
CA GLY A 308 -29.93 -2.02 -6.86
C GLY A 308 -29.55 -1.40 -8.18
N VAL A 309 -28.29 -1.03 -8.37
CA VAL A 309 -27.75 -0.47 -9.62
C VAL A 309 -27.99 -1.41 -10.81
N GLN A 310 -27.80 -2.73 -10.65
CA GLN A 310 -28.07 -3.72 -11.70
C GLN A 310 -29.57 -3.78 -12.02
N THR A 311 -30.43 -3.79 -10.99
CA THR A 311 -31.89 -3.85 -11.14
C THR A 311 -32.43 -2.60 -11.82
N PHE A 312 -32.05 -1.41 -11.35
CA PHE A 312 -32.48 -0.14 -11.97
C PHE A 312 -32.02 -0.04 -13.43
N LYS A 313 -30.82 -0.55 -13.74
CA LYS A 313 -30.38 -0.63 -15.12
C LYS A 313 -31.20 -1.58 -15.98
N ALA A 314 -31.60 -2.72 -15.42
CA ALA A 314 -32.51 -3.66 -16.08
C ALA A 314 -33.87 -3.01 -16.37
N ASP A 315 -34.43 -2.32 -15.39
CA ASP A 315 -35.73 -1.65 -15.52
C ASP A 315 -35.68 -0.46 -16.50
N GLU A 316 -34.61 0.33 -16.49
CA GLU A 316 -34.38 1.36 -17.49
C GLU A 316 -34.40 0.77 -18.91
N LEU A 317 -33.64 -0.32 -19.14
CA LEU A 317 -33.61 -0.98 -20.44
C LEU A 317 -34.97 -1.57 -20.84
N ARG A 318 -35.75 -2.09 -19.88
CA ARG A 318 -37.12 -2.58 -20.12
C ARG A 318 -38.06 -1.44 -20.49
N ILE A 319 -38.02 -0.32 -19.76
CA ILE A 319 -38.82 0.86 -20.03
C ILE A 319 -38.50 1.43 -21.42
N ASP A 320 -37.21 1.57 -21.73
CA ASP A 320 -36.77 2.04 -23.06
C ASP A 320 -37.17 1.05 -24.16
N GLY A 321 -37.16 -0.26 -23.88
CA GLY A 321 -37.68 -1.30 -24.79
C GLY A 321 -39.17 -1.15 -25.06
N VAL A 322 -39.98 -0.90 -24.02
CA VAL A 322 -41.41 -0.66 -24.13
C VAL A 322 -41.69 0.66 -24.91
N ARG A 323 -40.88 1.69 -24.67
CA ARG A 323 -40.97 2.96 -25.46
C ARG A 323 -40.65 2.75 -26.93
N ALA A 324 -39.63 1.95 -27.23
CA ALA A 324 -39.21 1.66 -28.61
C ALA A 324 -40.20 0.75 -29.35
N GLN A 325 -40.81 -0.20 -28.64
CA GLN A 325 -41.78 -1.16 -29.20
C GLN A 325 -42.96 -1.29 -28.24
N GLN A 326 -43.87 -0.32 -28.29
CA GLN A 326 -45.05 -0.29 -27.44
C GLN A 326 -45.92 -1.49 -27.71
N PRO A 327 -46.30 -2.28 -26.64
CA PRO A 327 -47.26 -3.35 -26.81
C PRO A 327 -48.64 -2.80 -27.19
N VAL A 328 -49.25 -3.44 -28.12
CA VAL A 328 -50.56 -3.04 -28.68
C VAL A 328 -51.55 -4.16 -28.54
N VAL A 329 -52.82 -3.78 -28.35
CA VAL A 329 -53.95 -4.70 -28.45
C VAL A 329 -54.54 -4.54 -29.85
N ALA A 330 -54.64 -5.64 -30.55
CA ALA A 330 -55.28 -5.68 -31.85
C ALA A 330 -56.63 -6.35 -31.79
N VAL A 331 -57.65 -5.66 -32.30
CA VAL A 331 -59.00 -6.20 -32.40
C VAL A 331 -59.33 -6.41 -33.86
N GLY A 332 -59.65 -7.65 -34.24
CA GLY A 332 -60.03 -8.02 -35.61
C GLY A 332 -59.14 -9.08 -36.27
N ASP A 333 -59.52 -9.46 -37.50
CA ASP A 333 -58.81 -10.48 -38.28
C ASP A 333 -57.63 -9.85 -39.02
N PHE A 334 -56.44 -10.07 -38.49
CA PHE A 334 -55.19 -9.77 -39.19
C PHE A 334 -54.73 -10.99 -39.99
N LYS A 335 -54.36 -10.82 -41.26
CA LYS A 335 -53.89 -11.92 -42.11
C LYS A 335 -52.52 -12.47 -41.64
N ASN A 336 -51.70 -11.65 -40.97
CA ASN A 336 -50.39 -12.02 -40.49
C ASN A 336 -50.21 -11.59 -39.01
N ARG A 337 -49.21 -12.17 -38.32
CA ARG A 337 -48.77 -11.70 -36.99
C ARG A 337 -48.40 -10.21 -37.08
N ILE A 338 -48.90 -9.39 -36.17
CA ILE A 338 -48.66 -7.96 -36.15
C ILE A 338 -47.14 -7.69 -36.04
N GLN A 339 -46.61 -6.95 -36.98
CA GLN A 339 -45.21 -6.56 -37.00
C GLN A 339 -45.10 -5.10 -36.53
N LEU A 340 -44.45 -4.92 -35.39
CA LEU A 340 -44.21 -3.60 -34.77
C LEU A 340 -42.83 -3.02 -35.12
N GLY A 341 -42.04 -3.71 -35.93
CA GLY A 341 -40.71 -3.27 -36.38
C GLY A 341 -40.73 -2.14 -37.37
N ARG A 342 -39.63 -1.39 -37.49
CA ARG A 342 -39.45 -0.21 -38.35
C ARG A 342 -39.81 -0.40 -39.83
N LYS A 343 -39.89 -1.63 -40.33
CA LYS A 343 -40.31 -2.02 -41.70
C LYS A 343 -41.50 -2.97 -41.67
N GLY A 344 -42.24 -3.07 -40.55
CA GLY A 344 -43.37 -3.96 -40.43
C GLY A 344 -44.55 -3.47 -41.28
N VAL A 345 -45.06 -4.35 -42.15
CA VAL A 345 -46.25 -4.11 -42.97
C VAL A 345 -47.40 -4.96 -42.39
N ASN A 346 -48.40 -4.32 -41.84
CA ASN A 346 -49.60 -4.97 -41.31
C ASN A 346 -50.77 -4.79 -42.26
N ILE A 347 -51.33 -5.87 -42.74
CA ILE A 347 -52.44 -5.86 -43.71
C ILE A 347 -53.72 -6.22 -42.98
N THR A 348 -54.72 -5.35 -43.04
CA THR A 348 -56.08 -5.55 -42.54
C THR A 348 -57.08 -5.76 -43.67
N LYS A 349 -58.33 -6.15 -43.36
CA LYS A 349 -59.41 -6.25 -44.38
C LYS A 349 -59.75 -4.87 -44.91
N GLN A 350 -60.14 -4.82 -46.20
CA GLN A 350 -60.57 -3.61 -46.88
C GLN A 350 -61.84 -3.03 -46.21
N GLY A 351 -61.83 -1.71 -45.90
CA GLY A 351 -62.95 -1.00 -45.32
C GLY A 351 -62.88 -0.78 -43.79
N ASP A 352 -61.83 -1.32 -43.10
CA ASP A 352 -61.66 -1.15 -41.68
C ASP A 352 -60.89 0.14 -41.33
N GLN A 353 -61.38 0.90 -40.35
CA GLN A 353 -60.64 2.03 -39.80
C GLN A 353 -59.51 1.53 -38.90
N VAL A 354 -58.28 1.77 -39.31
CA VAL A 354 -57.09 1.24 -38.60
C VAL A 354 -56.93 1.81 -37.19
N LYS A 355 -57.43 3.02 -36.92
CA LYS A 355 -57.31 3.68 -35.63
C LYS A 355 -57.98 2.92 -34.46
N ASP A 356 -59.05 2.17 -34.73
CA ASP A 356 -59.79 1.45 -33.67
C ASP A 356 -59.36 0.00 -33.53
N LYS A 357 -58.50 -0.51 -34.41
CA LYS A 357 -58.11 -1.93 -34.43
C LYS A 357 -56.77 -2.24 -33.75
N VAL A 358 -55.86 -1.26 -33.64
CA VAL A 358 -54.59 -1.40 -32.98
C VAL A 358 -54.48 -0.26 -31.97
N VAL A 359 -54.72 -0.60 -30.71
CA VAL A 359 -54.68 0.39 -29.64
C VAL A 359 -53.45 0.11 -28.75
N PRO A 360 -52.64 1.13 -28.44
CA PRO A 360 -51.59 0.98 -27.46
C PRO A 360 -52.19 0.57 -26.09
N ILE A 361 -51.54 -0.37 -25.38
CA ILE A 361 -51.97 -0.80 -24.04
C ILE A 361 -51.76 0.34 -23.04
N PHE A 362 -50.71 1.12 -23.20
CA PHE A 362 -50.43 2.25 -22.32
C PHE A 362 -50.86 3.57 -22.98
N HIS A 363 -51.80 4.27 -22.37
CA HIS A 363 -52.19 5.64 -22.81
C HIS A 363 -51.07 6.65 -22.54
N THR A 364 -50.31 6.44 -21.43
CA THR A 364 -49.10 7.24 -21.12
C THR A 364 -47.91 6.31 -21.16
N LEU A 365 -46.87 6.64 -21.94
CA LEU A 365 -45.65 5.85 -21.97
C LEU A 365 -44.95 5.92 -20.61
N PRO A 366 -44.51 4.76 -20.05
CA PRO A 366 -43.76 4.76 -18.80
C PRO A 366 -42.50 5.62 -18.93
N ASP A 367 -42.21 6.39 -17.90
CA ASP A 367 -41.02 7.25 -17.85
C ASP A 367 -39.90 6.59 -17.04
N ALA A 368 -38.69 6.71 -17.52
CA ALA A 368 -37.50 6.15 -16.86
C ALA A 368 -36.78 7.20 -15.98
N SER A 369 -37.31 8.42 -15.83
CA SER A 369 -36.68 9.48 -15.05
C SER A 369 -36.41 9.09 -13.60
N ASP A 370 -37.43 8.54 -12.94
CA ASP A 370 -37.34 8.10 -11.54
C ASP A 370 -36.36 6.94 -11.38
N THR A 371 -36.40 5.97 -12.31
CA THR A 371 -35.45 4.84 -12.30
C THR A 371 -34.00 5.31 -12.50
N ARG A 372 -33.79 6.30 -13.38
CA ARG A 372 -32.47 6.91 -13.58
C ARG A 372 -32.01 7.68 -12.35
N GLN A 373 -32.91 8.38 -11.68
CA GLN A 373 -32.62 9.08 -10.44
C GLN A 373 -32.18 8.10 -9.33
N CYS A 374 -32.95 7.04 -9.10
CA CYS A 374 -32.59 5.99 -8.14
C CYS A 374 -31.24 5.32 -8.47
N LEU A 375 -30.95 5.10 -9.77
CA LEU A 375 -29.67 4.56 -10.21
C LEU A 375 -28.51 5.51 -9.86
N LEU A 376 -28.69 6.83 -10.08
CA LEU A 376 -27.68 7.84 -9.75
C LEU A 376 -27.45 7.92 -8.24
N GLU A 377 -28.52 7.96 -7.45
CA GLU A 377 -28.44 7.96 -5.98
C GLU A 377 -27.68 6.73 -5.44
N SER A 378 -28.05 5.53 -5.90
CA SER A 378 -27.35 4.29 -5.50
C SER A 378 -25.88 4.27 -5.95
N LYS A 379 -25.57 4.87 -7.08
CA LYS A 379 -24.18 5.02 -7.54
C LYS A 379 -23.41 6.00 -6.64
N GLU A 380 -23.99 7.14 -6.28
CA GLU A 380 -23.38 8.14 -5.40
C GLU A 380 -23.13 7.56 -4.00
N GLU A 381 -24.08 6.81 -3.43
CA GLU A 381 -23.90 6.09 -2.18
C GLU A 381 -22.73 5.10 -2.24
N LEU A 382 -22.60 4.35 -3.35
CA LEU A 382 -21.46 3.45 -3.54
C LEU A 382 -20.14 4.22 -3.69
N GLU A 383 -20.12 5.34 -4.43
CA GLU A 383 -18.91 6.16 -4.59
C GLU A 383 -18.45 6.74 -3.24
N GLN A 384 -19.38 7.15 -2.37
CA GLN A 384 -19.09 7.59 -1.00
C GLN A 384 -18.57 6.44 -0.13
N LEU A 385 -19.24 5.28 -0.17
CA LEU A 385 -18.86 4.10 0.61
C LEU A 385 -17.43 3.62 0.26
N PHE A 386 -17.05 3.69 -1.00
CA PHE A 386 -15.72 3.32 -1.49
C PHE A 386 -14.70 4.47 -1.48
N TYR A 387 -15.03 5.63 -0.91
CA TYR A 387 -14.17 6.81 -0.79
C TYR A 387 -13.72 7.43 -2.13
N VAL A 388 -14.42 7.14 -3.22
CA VAL A 388 -14.06 7.65 -4.55
C VAL A 388 -14.11 9.17 -4.57
N ASP A 389 -15.12 9.77 -3.91
CA ASP A 389 -15.28 11.22 -3.80
C ASP A 389 -14.11 11.88 -3.05
N ALA A 390 -13.63 11.23 -1.99
CA ALA A 390 -12.50 11.72 -1.22
C ALA A 390 -11.24 11.87 -2.08
N PHE A 391 -10.98 10.87 -2.94
CA PHE A 391 -9.85 10.92 -3.87
C PHE A 391 -10.06 11.91 -5.03
N ALA A 392 -11.29 12.03 -5.54
CA ALA A 392 -11.63 12.96 -6.61
C ALA A 392 -11.40 14.43 -6.20
N ILE A 393 -11.70 14.79 -4.95
CA ILE A 393 -11.46 16.14 -4.42
C ILE A 393 -9.96 16.43 -4.31
N ILE A 394 -9.16 15.44 -3.94
CA ILE A 394 -7.71 15.56 -3.90
C ILE A 394 -7.13 15.83 -5.30
N ASP A 395 -7.71 15.21 -6.32
CA ASP A 395 -7.26 15.31 -7.73
C ASP A 395 -7.85 16.53 -8.47
N SER A 396 -9.00 17.06 -8.04
CA SER A 396 -9.77 18.09 -8.76
C SER A 396 -9.10 19.48 -8.81
N GLN A 397 -7.96 19.68 -8.17
CA GLN A 397 -7.20 20.93 -8.28
C GLN A 397 -6.83 21.31 -9.73
N LYS A 398 -6.86 20.37 -10.66
CA LYS A 398 -6.45 20.62 -12.05
C LYS A 398 -7.58 21.09 -12.99
N ASN A 399 -8.85 20.84 -12.67
CA ASN A 399 -9.89 20.90 -13.70
C ASN A 399 -11.04 21.92 -13.52
N ASN A 400 -11.16 22.63 -12.36
CA ASN A 400 -12.24 23.62 -12.20
C ASN A 400 -11.84 24.82 -11.31
N PRO A 401 -11.17 25.84 -11.87
CA PRO A 401 -10.71 27.01 -11.11
C PRO A 401 -11.82 28.03 -10.78
N GLY A 402 -13.09 27.77 -11.12
CA GLY A 402 -14.11 28.81 -11.15
C GLY A 402 -15.18 28.78 -10.05
N VAL A 403 -15.27 27.76 -9.18
CA VAL A 403 -16.46 27.59 -8.32
C VAL A 403 -16.20 27.54 -6.82
N LYS A 404 -14.96 27.27 -6.35
CA LYS A 404 -14.64 27.20 -4.90
C LYS A 404 -13.42 28.02 -4.56
N THR A 405 -13.45 28.69 -3.41
CA THR A 405 -12.27 29.42 -2.88
C THR A 405 -11.17 28.43 -2.47
N ALA A 406 -9.91 28.86 -2.54
CA ALA A 406 -8.78 28.03 -2.11
C ALA A 406 -8.94 27.48 -0.69
N THR A 407 -9.48 28.29 0.22
CA THR A 407 -9.76 27.95 1.63
C THR A 407 -10.85 26.87 1.74
N GLU A 408 -11.89 26.93 0.91
CA GLU A 408 -12.99 25.94 0.90
C GLU A 408 -12.51 24.59 0.38
N ILE A 409 -11.64 24.58 -0.64
CA ILE A 409 -11.01 23.36 -1.14
C ILE A 409 -10.09 22.75 -0.08
N GLU A 410 -9.35 23.56 0.66
CA GLU A 410 -8.45 23.10 1.73
C GLU A 410 -9.24 22.51 2.92
N TYR A 411 -10.37 23.13 3.29
CA TYR A 411 -11.27 22.58 4.31
C TYR A 411 -11.87 21.23 3.89
N LEU A 412 -12.39 21.11 2.67
CA LEU A 412 -12.95 19.86 2.15
C LEU A 412 -11.90 18.74 2.06
N LYS A 413 -10.66 19.09 1.71
CA LYS A 413 -9.53 18.14 1.75
C LYS A 413 -9.31 17.63 3.16
N THR A 414 -9.21 18.52 4.13
CA THR A 414 -8.95 18.15 5.53
C THR A 414 -10.05 17.25 6.07
N GLU A 415 -11.31 17.53 5.76
CA GLU A 415 -12.46 16.69 6.16
C GLU A 415 -12.40 15.30 5.54
N ASN A 416 -12.15 15.21 4.23
CA ASN A 416 -12.07 13.91 3.54
C ASN A 416 -10.84 13.09 3.96
N LEU A 417 -9.72 13.77 4.25
CA LEU A 417 -8.53 13.13 4.80
C LEU A 417 -8.78 12.56 6.21
N ALA A 418 -9.61 13.23 7.01
CA ALA A 418 -10.02 12.72 8.33
C ALA A 418 -10.84 11.42 8.20
N LYS A 419 -11.75 11.32 7.21
CA LYS A 419 -12.52 10.10 6.94
C LYS A 419 -11.65 8.90 6.57
N LEU A 420 -10.54 9.14 5.84
CA LEU A 420 -9.59 8.11 5.45
C LEU A 420 -8.60 7.73 6.58
N GLY A 421 -8.51 8.56 7.63
CA GLY A 421 -7.48 8.42 8.67
C GLY A 421 -7.48 7.05 9.37
N ALA A 422 -8.66 6.59 9.79
CA ALA A 422 -8.79 5.31 10.50
C ALA A 422 -8.36 4.10 9.64
N ILE A 423 -8.78 4.09 8.37
CA ILE A 423 -8.42 3.04 7.42
C ILE A 423 -6.91 3.07 7.13
N THR A 424 -6.36 4.26 6.96
CA THR A 424 -4.94 4.44 6.69
C THR A 424 -4.08 3.90 7.85
N ILE A 425 -4.50 4.11 9.11
CA ILE A 425 -3.79 3.59 10.28
C ILE A 425 -3.72 2.05 10.23
N ASN A 426 -4.85 1.38 9.99
CA ASN A 426 -4.88 -0.09 9.89
C ASN A 426 -4.03 -0.61 8.73
N LEU A 427 -4.12 0.03 7.56
CA LEU A 427 -3.29 -0.33 6.40
C LEU A 427 -1.80 -0.07 6.64
N ASN A 428 -1.44 0.98 7.39
CA ASN A 428 -0.05 1.23 7.77
C ASN A 428 0.50 0.08 8.62
N ILE A 429 -0.24 -0.35 9.63
CA ILE A 429 0.20 -1.38 10.59
C ILE A 429 0.24 -2.78 9.94
N GLU A 430 -0.81 -3.16 9.19
CA GLU A 430 -0.95 -4.53 8.69
C GLU A 430 -0.42 -4.74 7.24
N MET A 431 -0.21 -3.67 6.48
CA MET A 431 0.27 -3.76 5.10
C MET A 431 1.61 -3.05 4.89
N LEU A 432 1.65 -1.73 5.11
CA LEU A 432 2.79 -0.93 4.66
C LEU A 432 4.03 -1.21 5.51
N GLU A 433 3.89 -1.23 6.84
CA GLU A 433 5.02 -1.46 7.74
C GLU A 433 5.67 -2.85 7.53
N PRO A 434 4.93 -3.98 7.58
CA PRO A 434 5.53 -5.28 7.33
C PRO A 434 6.09 -5.40 5.90
N MET A 435 5.45 -4.77 4.92
CA MET A 435 5.91 -4.80 3.53
C MET A 435 7.24 -4.06 3.36
N VAL A 436 7.33 -2.80 3.80
CA VAL A 436 8.56 -2.00 3.70
C VAL A 436 9.68 -2.65 4.52
N ARG A 437 9.38 -3.11 5.74
CA ARG A 437 10.35 -3.77 6.62
C ARG A 437 10.93 -5.03 5.98
N THR A 438 10.11 -5.88 5.40
CA THR A 438 10.55 -7.11 4.72
C THR A 438 11.39 -6.80 3.48
N VAL A 439 10.92 -5.88 2.62
CA VAL A 439 11.66 -5.48 1.42
C VAL A 439 12.99 -4.80 1.77
N CYS A 440 12.99 -3.95 2.80
CA CYS A 440 14.20 -3.28 3.29
C CYS A 440 15.25 -4.30 3.77
N LYS A 441 14.85 -5.34 4.51
CA LYS A 441 15.75 -6.41 4.96
C LYS A 441 16.34 -7.18 3.76
N TYR A 442 15.49 -7.62 2.81
CA TYR A 442 15.99 -8.29 1.60
C TYR A 442 16.90 -7.39 0.75
N THR A 443 16.56 -6.11 0.64
CA THR A 443 17.41 -5.14 -0.08
C THR A 443 18.76 -4.95 0.61
N TYR A 444 18.76 -4.87 1.95
CA TYR A 444 20.00 -4.78 2.73
C TYR A 444 20.89 -6.01 2.54
N GLU A 445 20.31 -7.21 2.48
CA GLU A 445 21.04 -8.48 2.33
C GLU A 445 21.59 -8.67 0.91
N HIS A 446 20.84 -8.24 -0.13
CA HIS A 446 21.09 -8.65 -1.52
C HIS A 446 21.40 -7.50 -2.50
N ASP A 447 21.19 -6.20 -2.16
CA ASP A 447 21.48 -5.12 -3.10
C ASP A 447 22.93 -4.66 -3.03
N GLU A 448 23.78 -5.24 -3.87
CA GLU A 448 25.18 -4.84 -4.04
C GLU A 448 25.36 -3.60 -4.93
N ARG A 449 24.30 -3.15 -5.63
CA ARG A 449 24.39 -2.09 -6.64
C ARG A 449 24.29 -0.68 -6.04
N THR A 450 23.43 -0.52 -5.05
CA THR A 450 23.13 0.80 -4.44
C THR A 450 23.75 0.92 -3.06
N LEU A 451 23.82 -0.17 -2.29
CA LEU A 451 24.43 -0.24 -0.96
C LEU A 451 25.89 -0.73 -1.08
N THR A 452 26.84 0.15 -0.68
CA THR A 452 28.23 -0.24 -0.54
C THR A 452 28.48 -0.92 0.81
N ASP A 453 29.57 -1.67 0.91
CA ASP A 453 29.96 -2.32 2.16
C ASP A 453 30.17 -1.33 3.31
N GLU A 454 30.65 -0.11 2.99
CA GLU A 454 30.80 0.99 3.97
C GLU A 454 29.44 1.39 4.56
N HIS A 455 28.39 1.50 3.73
CA HIS A 455 27.05 1.82 4.20
C HIS A 455 26.50 0.71 5.10
N ARG A 456 26.71 -0.56 4.73
CA ARG A 456 26.28 -1.72 5.53
C ARG A 456 26.98 -1.73 6.89
N GLN A 457 28.31 -1.57 6.91
CA GLN A 457 29.08 -1.53 8.14
C GLN A 457 28.63 -0.38 9.05
N THR A 458 28.39 0.80 8.51
CA THR A 458 27.88 1.96 9.25
C THR A 458 26.53 1.68 9.90
N LEU A 459 25.61 1.01 9.18
CA LEU A 459 24.28 0.64 9.70
C LEU A 459 24.34 -0.46 10.75
N GLU A 460 25.26 -1.43 10.62
CA GLU A 460 25.50 -2.49 11.61
C GLU A 460 26.11 -1.94 12.90
N GLU A 461 27.17 -1.15 12.81
CA GLU A 461 27.83 -0.52 13.95
C GLU A 461 26.87 0.38 14.74
N ALA A 462 26.01 1.11 14.04
CA ALA A 462 24.97 1.92 14.64
C ALA A 462 23.83 1.08 15.23
N GLY A 463 23.70 -0.21 14.85
CA GLY A 463 22.64 -1.11 15.29
C GLY A 463 21.25 -0.60 14.91
N VAL A 464 21.12 0.06 13.77
CA VAL A 464 19.88 0.72 13.34
C VAL A 464 18.85 -0.28 12.85
N LEU A 465 19.28 -1.38 12.23
CA LEU A 465 18.41 -2.39 11.64
C LEU A 465 17.44 -3.03 12.65
N SER A 466 17.84 -3.13 13.91
CA SER A 466 16.97 -3.67 14.99
C SER A 466 15.93 -2.66 15.51
N GLY A 467 16.17 -1.37 15.31
CA GLY A 467 15.30 -0.26 15.74
C GLY A 467 14.88 0.65 14.58
N LEU A 468 14.64 0.06 13.41
CA LEU A 468 14.22 0.81 12.24
C LEU A 468 12.76 1.24 12.39
N GLU A 469 12.53 2.54 12.40
CA GLU A 469 11.20 3.16 12.32
C GLU A 469 10.90 3.60 10.89
N ILE A 470 9.66 3.37 10.45
CA ILE A 470 9.22 3.72 9.12
C ILE A 470 8.24 4.88 9.25
N GLU A 471 8.58 6.04 8.70
CA GLU A 471 7.67 7.17 8.58
C GLU A 471 7.01 7.17 7.20
N TYR A 472 5.67 7.26 7.17
CA TYR A 472 4.92 7.31 5.92
C TYR A 472 4.73 8.74 5.45
N VAL A 473 5.25 9.02 4.27
CA VAL A 473 5.11 10.32 3.59
C VAL A 473 3.89 10.27 2.68
N SER A 474 2.70 10.11 3.27
CA SER A 474 1.45 10.15 2.49
C SER A 474 1.09 11.60 2.11
N GLN A 475 0.27 11.77 1.06
CA GLN A 475 -0.28 13.10 0.73
C GLN A 475 -1.05 13.71 1.91
N ILE A 476 -1.64 12.87 2.73
CA ILE A 476 -2.34 13.21 3.97
C ILE A 476 -1.35 13.82 4.97
N ALA A 477 -0.24 13.13 5.23
CA ALA A 477 0.80 13.62 6.12
C ALA A 477 1.46 14.91 5.57
N LEU A 478 1.71 14.97 4.26
CA LEU A 478 2.24 16.17 3.61
C LEU A 478 1.27 17.35 3.69
N ALA A 479 -0.03 17.15 3.52
CA ALA A 479 -1.01 18.22 3.66
C ALA A 479 -1.10 18.74 5.12
N GLN A 480 -1.01 17.84 6.10
CA GLN A 480 -0.92 18.22 7.52
C GLN A 480 0.39 18.97 7.83
N LYS A 481 1.52 18.49 7.32
CA LYS A 481 2.82 19.15 7.44
C LYS A 481 2.84 20.52 6.72
N ALA A 482 2.15 20.66 5.57
CA ALA A 482 2.03 21.94 4.87
C ALA A 482 1.28 23.00 5.69
N GLY A 483 0.22 22.62 6.42
CA GLY A 483 -0.45 23.52 7.37
C GLY A 483 0.50 23.97 8.50
N ALA A 484 1.29 23.05 9.05
CA ALA A 484 2.31 23.37 10.05
C ALA A 484 3.42 24.27 9.47
N LEU A 485 3.85 24.01 8.22
CA LEU A 485 4.84 24.84 7.52
C LEU A 485 4.36 26.27 7.33
N THR A 486 3.09 26.47 6.95
CA THR A 486 2.48 27.80 6.83
C THR A 486 2.50 28.54 8.17
N SER A 487 2.22 27.84 9.27
CA SER A 487 2.30 28.43 10.62
C SER A 487 3.72 28.82 11.00
N VAL A 488 4.72 27.99 10.68
CA VAL A 488 6.15 28.30 10.89
C VAL A 488 6.58 29.51 10.05
N GLN A 489 6.16 29.56 8.77
CA GLN A 489 6.46 30.70 7.89
C GLN A 489 5.82 32.00 8.42
N GLN A 490 4.56 31.95 8.88
CA GLN A 490 3.89 33.09 9.49
C GLN A 490 4.61 33.53 10.76
N TYR A 491 5.07 32.61 11.60
CA TYR A 491 5.83 32.93 12.82
C TYR A 491 7.17 33.58 12.50
N ILE A 492 7.91 33.09 11.53
CA ILE A 492 9.18 33.69 11.05
C ILE A 492 8.93 35.09 10.46
N ALA A 493 7.90 35.24 9.64
CA ALA A 493 7.53 36.54 9.07
C ALA A 493 7.12 37.54 10.16
N PHE A 494 6.37 37.10 11.16
CA PHE A 494 5.98 37.95 12.30
C PHE A 494 7.20 38.36 13.16
N ALA A 495 8.12 37.42 13.43
CA ALA A 495 9.36 37.73 14.14
C ALA A 495 10.23 38.73 13.37
N GLY A 496 10.31 38.57 12.04
CA GLY A 496 11.01 39.52 11.15
C GLY A 496 10.37 40.92 11.14
N GLN A 497 9.03 41.00 11.14
CA GLN A 497 8.31 42.28 11.25
C GLN A 497 8.57 42.97 12.61
N LEU A 498 8.54 42.21 13.72
CA LEU A 498 8.85 42.74 15.05
C LEU A 498 10.30 43.20 15.15
N ALA A 499 11.25 42.47 14.58
CA ALA A 499 12.67 42.87 14.51
C ALA A 499 12.85 44.18 13.71
N GLY A 500 12.08 44.36 12.63
CA GLY A 500 12.10 45.60 11.84
C GLY A 500 11.48 46.80 12.54
N MET A 501 10.56 46.57 13.50
CA MET A 501 9.93 47.63 14.30
C MET A 501 10.79 48.08 15.49
N LYS A 502 11.59 47.17 16.06
CA LYS A 502 12.52 47.46 17.16
C LYS A 502 13.89 47.85 16.58
N GLN A 503 14.31 49.11 16.76
CA GLN A 503 15.61 49.60 16.33
C GLN A 503 16.73 49.41 17.37
N ASP A 504 16.47 48.64 18.43
CA ASP A 504 17.43 48.41 19.51
C ASP A 504 18.27 47.15 19.19
N PRO A 505 19.57 47.27 18.98
CA PRO A 505 20.42 46.14 18.65
C PRO A 505 20.64 45.17 19.82
N THR A 506 20.25 45.52 21.04
CA THR A 506 20.44 44.65 22.22
C THR A 506 19.24 43.78 22.56
N ASP A 507 18.06 44.02 21.94
CA ASP A 507 16.81 43.27 22.17
C ASP A 507 16.13 42.96 20.82
N ASN A 508 16.73 42.07 20.03
CA ASN A 508 16.21 41.73 18.72
C ASN A 508 15.34 40.44 18.83
N PRO A 509 14.04 40.51 18.53
CA PRO A 509 13.15 39.34 18.55
C PRO A 509 13.62 38.18 17.62
N ALA A 510 14.43 38.47 16.62
CA ALA A 510 15.01 37.45 15.73
C ALA A 510 16.04 36.56 16.44
N ASP A 511 16.66 37.00 17.53
CA ASP A 511 17.63 36.23 18.32
C ASP A 511 16.99 35.05 19.07
N LEU A 512 15.65 35.04 19.23
CA LEU A 512 14.88 33.91 19.74
C LEU A 512 14.74 32.76 18.72
N LEU A 513 15.02 33.02 17.43
CA LEU A 513 14.92 32.04 16.38
C LEU A 513 16.27 31.35 16.13
N ASP A 514 16.37 30.07 16.44
CA ASP A 514 17.46 29.24 15.98
C ASP A 514 17.29 28.97 14.47
N THR A 515 18.05 29.69 13.67
CA THR A 515 17.99 29.61 12.20
C THR A 515 18.41 28.24 11.68
N ASP A 516 19.35 27.56 12.34
CA ASP A 516 19.82 26.23 11.94
C ASP A 516 18.78 25.15 12.26
N ALA A 517 18.21 25.20 13.46
CA ALA A 517 17.11 24.31 13.85
C ALA A 517 15.86 24.53 12.99
N THR A 518 15.55 25.79 12.68
CA THR A 518 14.40 26.13 11.82
C THR A 518 14.60 25.63 10.39
N LEU A 519 15.81 25.79 9.82
CA LEU A 519 16.11 25.29 8.49
C LEU A 519 16.04 23.76 8.41
N LYS A 520 16.51 23.05 9.43
CA LYS A 520 16.39 21.60 9.56
C LYS A 520 14.94 21.16 9.67
N LEU A 521 14.16 21.83 10.53
CA LEU A 521 12.73 21.54 10.71
C LEU A 521 11.96 21.73 9.39
N VAL A 522 12.20 22.82 8.69
CA VAL A 522 11.59 23.10 7.38
C VAL A 522 12.05 22.07 6.35
N GLY A 523 13.33 21.69 6.34
CA GLY A 523 13.87 20.65 5.50
C GLY A 523 13.18 19.28 5.72
N GLN A 524 12.99 18.89 6.98
CA GLN A 524 12.26 17.66 7.34
C GLN A 524 10.77 17.75 6.94
N MET A 525 10.12 18.88 7.14
CA MET A 525 8.73 19.08 6.71
C MET A 525 8.56 19.00 5.18
N LEU A 526 9.55 19.45 4.43
CA LEU A 526 9.58 19.44 2.96
C LEU A 526 10.17 18.13 2.39
N ASN A 527 10.59 17.20 3.24
CA ASN A 527 11.27 15.95 2.83
C ASN A 527 12.49 16.21 1.93
N VAL A 528 13.34 17.16 2.32
CA VAL A 528 14.58 17.44 1.60
C VAL A 528 15.59 16.34 1.91
N PRO A 529 16.17 15.65 0.89
CA PRO A 529 17.17 14.62 1.12
C PRO A 529 18.38 15.14 1.92
N GLU A 530 18.87 14.34 2.88
CA GLU A 530 20.01 14.72 3.74
C GLU A 530 21.32 15.04 2.96
N VAL A 531 21.46 14.54 1.74
CA VAL A 531 22.56 14.89 0.84
C VAL A 531 22.69 16.40 0.60
N VAL A 532 21.59 17.15 0.72
CA VAL A 532 21.57 18.61 0.56
C VAL A 532 22.17 19.30 1.79
N ASN A 533 22.10 18.67 2.96
CA ASN A 533 22.58 19.22 4.22
C ASN A 533 24.09 18.93 4.38
N LYS A 534 24.84 19.94 4.80
CA LYS A 534 26.27 19.76 5.16
C LYS A 534 26.37 19.25 6.59
N ASN A 535 27.41 18.44 6.84
CA ASN A 535 27.73 17.96 8.18
C ASN A 535 27.90 19.16 9.16
N GLU A 536 27.28 19.08 10.33
CA GLU A 536 27.37 20.13 11.37
C GLU A 536 28.83 20.45 11.74
N LYS A 537 29.71 19.41 11.75
CA LYS A 537 31.16 19.58 12.03
C LYS A 537 31.85 20.42 10.96
N ASP A 538 31.44 20.29 9.70
CA ASP A 538 32.05 21.05 8.59
C ASP A 538 31.47 22.46 8.52
N VAL A 539 30.19 22.66 8.88
CA VAL A 539 29.61 23.99 9.01
C VAL A 539 30.25 24.74 10.18
N ALA A 540 30.44 24.09 11.34
CA ALA A 540 31.13 24.67 12.49
C ALA A 540 32.58 25.06 12.15
N LYS A 541 33.35 24.16 11.52
CA LYS A 541 34.73 24.47 11.05
C LYS A 541 34.75 25.67 10.11
N LYS A 542 33.79 25.76 9.19
CA LYS A 542 33.71 26.87 8.23
C LYS A 542 33.34 28.18 8.92
N ARG A 543 32.43 28.15 9.90
CA ARG A 543 32.05 29.32 10.71
C ARG A 543 33.20 29.78 11.58
N ASP A 544 33.96 28.85 12.20
CA ASP A 544 35.17 29.14 12.96
C ASP A 544 36.28 29.75 12.07
N ALA A 545 36.43 29.25 10.86
CA ALA A 545 37.40 29.82 9.92
C ALA A 545 37.00 31.25 9.50
N ILE A 546 35.70 31.49 9.26
CA ILE A 546 35.18 32.83 8.91
C ILE A 546 35.31 33.78 10.10
N SER A 547 34.99 33.35 11.33
CA SER A 547 35.10 34.16 12.54
C SER A 547 36.56 34.55 12.85
N LYS A 548 37.51 33.60 12.67
CA LYS A 548 38.96 33.86 12.79
C LYS A 548 39.44 34.84 11.73
N ALA A 549 38.97 34.69 10.46
CA ALA A 549 39.31 35.62 9.39
C ALA A 549 38.77 37.03 9.65
N ALA A 550 37.53 37.15 10.16
CA ALA A 550 36.93 38.41 10.53
C ALA A 550 37.64 39.07 11.73
N ALA A 551 38.02 38.28 12.74
CA ALA A 551 38.78 38.78 13.90
C ALA A 551 40.19 39.28 13.46
N ASN A 552 40.88 38.53 12.57
CA ASN A 552 42.14 38.95 12.00
C ASN A 552 42.01 40.24 11.17
N GLN A 553 40.93 40.40 10.43
CA GLN A 553 40.64 41.61 9.66
C GLN A 553 40.34 42.82 10.58
N GLN A 554 39.58 42.63 11.66
CA GLN A 554 39.39 43.68 12.68
C GLN A 554 40.72 44.07 13.36
N GLN A 555 41.53 43.10 13.76
CA GLN A 555 42.85 43.38 14.32
C GLN A 555 43.78 44.13 13.33
N MET A 556 43.74 43.82 12.02
CA MET A 556 44.44 44.56 11.02
C MET A 556 43.95 46.00 10.86
N VAL A 557 42.61 46.19 10.91
CA VAL A 557 42.00 47.55 10.88
C VAL A 557 42.37 48.35 12.13
N GLU A 558 42.30 47.75 13.32
CA GLU A 558 42.73 48.38 14.56
C GLU A 558 44.24 48.68 14.57
N THR A 559 45.08 47.75 14.08
CA THR A 559 46.52 47.96 13.99
C THR A 559 46.86 49.08 12.99
N ASN A 560 46.18 49.11 11.84
CA ASN A 560 46.36 50.20 10.87
C ASN A 560 45.85 51.56 11.43
N ALA A 561 44.71 51.55 12.15
CA ALA A 561 44.24 52.79 12.82
C ALA A 561 45.20 53.28 13.90
N LEU A 562 45.82 52.34 14.65
CA LEU A 562 46.86 52.69 15.64
C LEU A 562 48.17 53.21 14.95
N VAL A 563 48.54 52.63 13.83
CA VAL A 563 49.70 53.10 13.02
C VAL A 563 49.43 54.48 12.41
N ASP A 564 48.20 54.72 11.91
CA ASP A 564 47.84 56.04 11.39
C ASP A 564 47.70 57.08 12.50
N ALA A 565 47.19 56.69 13.68
CA ALA A 565 47.21 57.56 14.88
C ALA A 565 48.63 57.87 15.34
N ALA A 566 49.54 56.88 15.30
CA ALA A 566 50.97 57.09 15.62
C ALA A 566 51.69 57.99 14.59
N LYS A 567 51.36 57.89 13.30
CA LYS A 567 51.83 58.82 12.29
C LYS A 567 51.36 60.23 12.47
N ASN A 568 50.08 60.41 12.81
CA ASN A 568 49.49 61.73 13.08
C ASN A 568 50.07 62.39 14.36
N ILE A 569 50.51 61.58 15.34
CA ILE A 569 51.22 62.09 16.55
C ILE A 569 52.64 62.47 16.22
N GLY A 570 53.28 61.83 15.22
CA GLY A 570 54.62 62.14 14.77
C GLY A 570 54.74 63.43 13.93
N GLU A 571 53.63 63.95 13.40
CA GLU A 571 53.57 65.17 12.61
C GLU A 571 53.21 66.44 13.42
N ILE A 572 53.06 66.35 14.75
CA ILE A 572 52.87 67.53 15.60
C ILE A 572 54.22 68.18 15.85
N PRO A 573 54.41 69.40 15.44
CA PRO A 573 55.68 70.08 15.72
C PRO A 573 55.82 70.30 17.23
N ILE A 574 56.89 69.73 17.82
CA ILE A 574 57.19 69.85 19.24
C ILE A 574 57.68 71.29 19.46
N ASP A 575 56.74 72.13 19.89
CA ASP A 575 57.11 73.42 20.45
C ASP A 575 57.47 73.22 21.93
N ASN A 576 58.65 73.66 22.32
CA ASN A 576 59.29 73.48 23.61
C ASN A 576 58.49 74.09 24.73
N SER A 577 57.52 73.41 25.31
CA SER A 577 56.99 73.82 26.64
C SER A 577 56.42 72.60 27.42
N HIS A 578 57.18 72.25 28.43
CA HIS A 578 56.83 71.55 29.70
C HIS A 578 55.76 70.40 29.74
N VAL A 579 55.36 69.72 28.68
CA VAL A 579 54.41 68.59 28.73
C VAL A 579 55.05 67.28 28.31
N GLY A 580 56.31 67.27 27.89
CA GLY A 580 57.02 66.09 27.40
C GLY A 580 57.49 65.09 28.49
N GLY A 581 57.32 65.39 29.77
CA GLY A 581 57.87 64.54 30.83
C GLY A 581 56.92 63.41 31.35
N ALA A 582 55.63 63.52 31.10
CA ALA A 582 54.66 62.60 31.70
C ALA A 582 54.26 61.41 30.79
N LEU A 583 54.65 61.42 29.50
CA LEU A 583 54.29 60.36 28.56
C LEU A 583 55.39 59.29 28.35
N ALA A 584 56.62 59.53 28.90
CA ALA A 584 57.71 58.58 28.81
C ALA A 584 57.73 57.49 29.92
N GLU A 585 56.96 57.62 31.01
CA GLU A 585 56.93 56.66 32.10
C GLU A 585 55.77 55.64 32.00
N GLY A 586 54.84 55.78 31.02
CA GLY A 586 53.72 54.85 30.82
C GLY A 586 53.95 53.73 29.79
N LEU A 587 55.12 53.64 29.21
CA LEU A 587 55.48 52.64 28.21
C LEU A 587 56.74 51.86 28.60
N LYS A 588 56.75 51.29 29.82
CA LYS A 588 57.63 50.19 30.18
C LYS A 588 56.83 48.99 30.67
#